data_6e4e905ee342bf4195bf2450afec6f37
#
_entry.id   6e4e905ee342bf4195bf2450afec6f37
#
_cell.length_a   1.000
_cell.length_b   1.000
_cell.length_c   1.000
_cell.angle_alpha   90.00
_cell.angle_beta   90.00
_cell.angle_gamma   90.00
#
_symmetry.space_group_name_H-M   'P 1'
#
loop_
_entity.id
_entity.type
_entity.pdbx_description
1 polymer ?
#
loop_
_entity_poly.entity_id
_entity_poly.type
_entity_poly.pdbx_seq_one_letter_code
_entity_poly.pdbx_strand_id
1 'polypeptide(L)'
;TLEATKIAKEKGAIVLGIVNAVGSSIARETHEGSYLHAGPEIGVASTKAFTSQLLVLFMIGLKAGHNKGNISKKKFLELITEIQNLPKKIKTILKDLKKIEKIAYHIYEKNNCLFMGRGNNFPVALEGALKLKEISYIHAEGYPAAELKHGPIALIDKEMPVIVICTKSTEYKKMINNIQEIKSRKAIAIGIIDEKNIEIKNILDHHIVVPTTKADFSPIINIVPLQLLSYYIAKLRGCDVDKPRNLAKAVTVE
;
A
#
# COMPACT_ATOMS: atom_id res chain seq x y z
N THR A 1 -3.22 -20.41 -1.86
CA THR A 1 -3.53 -19.96 -3.24
C THR A 1 -3.69 -21.15 -4.19
N LEU A 2 -2.75 -22.12 -4.23
CA LEU A 2 -2.86 -23.30 -5.11
C LEU A 2 -4.13 -24.10 -4.84
N GLU A 3 -4.46 -24.38 -3.59
CA GLU A 3 -5.68 -25.09 -3.21
C GLU A 3 -6.94 -24.32 -3.64
N ALA A 4 -6.98 -23.01 -3.43
CA ALA A 4 -8.08 -22.18 -3.93
C ALA A 4 -8.22 -22.26 -5.46
N THR A 5 -7.10 -22.34 -6.20
CA THR A 5 -7.10 -22.53 -7.66
C THR A 5 -7.74 -23.87 -8.05
N LYS A 6 -7.37 -24.97 -7.37
CA LYS A 6 -7.94 -26.30 -7.62
C LYS A 6 -9.44 -26.33 -7.36
N ILE A 7 -9.87 -25.87 -6.17
CA ILE A 7 -11.29 -25.80 -5.81
C ILE A 7 -12.10 -24.97 -6.81
N ALA A 8 -11.56 -23.84 -7.27
CA ALA A 8 -12.23 -23.02 -8.27
C ALA A 8 -12.40 -23.73 -9.60
N LYS A 9 -11.36 -24.47 -10.05
CA LYS A 9 -11.41 -25.28 -11.28
C LYS A 9 -12.42 -26.44 -11.16
N GLU A 10 -12.45 -27.15 -10.03
CA GLU A 10 -13.41 -28.22 -9.74
C GLU A 10 -14.86 -27.71 -9.80
N LYS A 11 -15.09 -26.45 -9.42
CA LYS A 11 -16.38 -25.78 -9.54
C LYS A 11 -16.67 -25.20 -10.93
N GLY A 12 -15.82 -25.49 -11.92
CA GLY A 12 -16.01 -25.03 -13.30
C GLY A 12 -15.64 -23.57 -13.55
N ALA A 13 -14.93 -22.89 -12.63
CA ALA A 13 -14.51 -21.52 -12.83
C ALA A 13 -13.29 -21.44 -13.77
N ILE A 14 -13.24 -20.39 -14.60
CA ILE A 14 -12.04 -20.02 -15.33
C ILE A 14 -11.11 -19.28 -14.36
N VAL A 15 -9.92 -19.82 -14.12
CA VAL A 15 -8.94 -19.27 -13.20
C VAL A 15 -7.83 -18.60 -13.99
N LEU A 16 -7.62 -17.32 -13.71
CA LEU A 16 -6.57 -16.50 -14.33
C LEU A 16 -5.46 -16.21 -13.32
N GLY A 17 -4.18 -16.34 -13.74
CA GLY A 17 -3.01 -16.09 -12.92
C GLY A 17 -2.36 -14.74 -13.21
N ILE A 18 -2.03 -13.97 -12.17
CA ILE A 18 -1.15 -12.81 -12.26
C ILE A 18 0.08 -13.13 -11.42
N VAL A 19 1.17 -13.48 -12.07
CA VAL A 19 2.36 -14.05 -11.42
C VAL A 19 3.63 -13.36 -11.88
N ASN A 20 4.66 -13.33 -11.02
CA ASN A 20 5.95 -12.77 -11.38
C ASN A 20 6.94 -13.85 -11.87
N ALA A 21 6.93 -15.02 -11.26
CA ALA A 21 7.86 -16.10 -11.61
C ALA A 21 7.31 -16.94 -12.76
N VAL A 22 8.00 -16.91 -13.89
CA VAL A 22 7.70 -17.74 -15.06
C VAL A 22 7.80 -19.21 -14.66
N GLY A 23 6.83 -20.04 -15.08
CA GLY A 23 6.79 -21.46 -14.76
C GLY A 23 6.52 -21.81 -13.31
N SER A 24 6.05 -20.86 -12.48
CA SER A 24 5.62 -21.14 -11.11
C SER A 24 4.44 -22.10 -11.07
N SER A 25 4.21 -22.75 -9.91
CA SER A 25 3.09 -23.68 -9.74
C SER A 25 1.75 -23.02 -10.06
N ILE A 26 1.54 -21.77 -9.65
CA ILE A 26 0.33 -21.01 -9.98
C ILE A 26 0.19 -20.79 -11.49
N ALA A 27 1.30 -20.43 -12.17
CA ALA A 27 1.27 -20.23 -13.62
C ALA A 27 0.89 -21.51 -14.38
N ARG A 28 1.34 -22.68 -13.89
CA ARG A 28 1.00 -23.97 -14.50
C ARG A 28 -0.44 -24.43 -14.19
N GLU A 29 -0.95 -24.08 -13.02
CA GLU A 29 -2.30 -24.47 -12.56
C GLU A 29 -3.41 -23.56 -13.05
N THR A 30 -3.13 -22.37 -13.56
CA THR A 30 -4.15 -21.46 -14.10
C THR A 30 -4.40 -21.71 -15.57
N HIS A 31 -5.60 -21.40 -16.07
CA HIS A 31 -5.95 -21.59 -17.49
C HIS A 31 -5.19 -20.60 -18.38
N GLU A 32 -5.13 -19.35 -17.93
CA GLU A 32 -4.49 -18.23 -18.62
C GLU A 32 -3.97 -17.23 -17.60
N GLY A 33 -3.26 -16.22 -18.04
CA GLY A 33 -2.80 -15.17 -17.12
C GLY A 33 -1.85 -14.17 -17.72
N SER A 34 -1.20 -13.42 -16.84
CA SER A 34 -0.19 -12.43 -17.19
C SER A 34 1.00 -12.51 -16.26
N TYR A 35 2.20 -12.35 -16.81
CA TYR A 35 3.42 -12.17 -16.03
C TYR A 35 3.66 -10.70 -15.72
N LEU A 36 4.15 -10.43 -14.50
CA LEU A 36 4.43 -9.05 -14.04
C LEU A 36 5.68 -8.45 -14.68
N HIS A 37 6.62 -9.29 -15.10
CA HIS A 37 7.94 -8.88 -15.59
C HIS A 37 8.70 -7.93 -14.62
N ALA A 38 8.46 -8.07 -13.31
CA ALA A 38 9.08 -7.23 -12.28
C ALA A 38 10.51 -7.67 -11.92
N GLY A 39 11.00 -8.74 -12.54
CA GLY A 39 12.28 -9.36 -12.18
C GLY A 39 12.25 -10.06 -10.81
N PRO A 40 13.34 -10.71 -10.39
CA PRO A 40 13.41 -11.40 -9.11
C PRO A 40 13.12 -10.45 -7.94
N GLU A 41 12.24 -10.85 -7.03
CA GLU A 41 11.98 -10.15 -5.77
C GLU A 41 12.63 -10.95 -4.64
N ILE A 42 13.78 -10.42 -4.15
CA ILE A 42 14.66 -11.13 -3.20
C ILE A 42 14.06 -11.10 -1.80
N GLY A 43 13.68 -9.91 -1.34
CA GLY A 43 13.08 -9.76 -0.02
C GLY A 43 11.79 -10.57 0.14
N VAL A 44 11.60 -11.16 1.31
CA VAL A 44 10.40 -11.95 1.62
C VAL A 44 9.16 -11.07 1.56
N ALA A 45 9.21 -9.89 2.17
CA ALA A 45 8.11 -8.92 2.11
C ALA A 45 7.93 -8.38 0.68
N SER A 46 6.73 -8.53 0.12
CA SER A 46 6.43 -8.09 -1.23
C SER A 46 6.40 -6.56 -1.34
N THR A 47 7.02 -6.02 -2.37
CA THR A 47 7.03 -4.57 -2.69
C THR A 47 6.67 -4.33 -4.15
N LYS A 48 7.60 -4.53 -5.07
CA LYS A 48 7.38 -4.31 -6.50
C LYS A 48 6.36 -5.27 -7.11
N ALA A 49 6.29 -6.51 -6.63
CA ALA A 49 5.28 -7.46 -7.11
C ALA A 49 3.87 -6.96 -6.75
N PHE A 50 3.65 -6.46 -5.53
CA PHE A 50 2.38 -5.87 -5.12
C PHE A 50 1.95 -4.70 -6.03
N THR A 51 2.82 -3.70 -6.25
CA THR A 51 2.51 -2.55 -7.10
C THR A 51 2.25 -2.95 -8.55
N SER A 52 3.00 -3.93 -9.06
CA SER A 52 2.82 -4.46 -10.42
C SER A 52 1.51 -5.26 -10.55
N GLN A 53 1.12 -6.04 -9.54
CA GLN A 53 -0.16 -6.76 -9.51
C GLN A 53 -1.34 -5.79 -9.53
N LEU A 54 -1.30 -4.73 -8.72
CA LEU A 54 -2.33 -3.67 -8.74
C LEU A 54 -2.45 -3.06 -10.14
N LEU A 55 -1.33 -2.75 -10.78
CA LEU A 55 -1.33 -2.18 -12.11
C LEU A 55 -1.93 -3.13 -13.16
N VAL A 56 -1.54 -4.41 -13.15
CA VAL A 56 -2.07 -5.42 -14.09
C VAL A 56 -3.57 -5.61 -13.88
N LEU A 57 -4.04 -5.73 -12.64
CA LEU A 57 -5.47 -5.82 -12.32
C LEU A 57 -6.24 -4.61 -12.85
N PHE A 58 -5.68 -3.41 -12.65
CA PHE A 58 -6.28 -2.19 -13.18
C PHE A 58 -6.34 -2.21 -14.71
N MET A 59 -5.27 -2.63 -15.39
CA MET A 59 -5.22 -2.71 -16.86
C MET A 59 -6.24 -3.72 -17.41
N ILE A 60 -6.41 -4.87 -16.74
CA ILE A 60 -7.43 -5.86 -17.10
C ILE A 60 -8.83 -5.25 -16.97
N GLY A 61 -9.13 -4.62 -15.83
CA GLY A 61 -10.41 -3.95 -15.60
C GLY A 61 -10.68 -2.83 -16.60
N LEU A 62 -9.67 -2.01 -16.89
CA LEU A 62 -9.74 -0.92 -17.87
C LEU A 62 -10.03 -1.44 -19.29
N LYS A 63 -9.32 -2.50 -19.72
CA LYS A 63 -9.53 -3.13 -21.03
C LYS A 63 -10.91 -3.76 -21.14
N ALA A 64 -11.32 -4.52 -20.13
CA ALA A 64 -12.64 -5.14 -20.09
C ALA A 64 -13.78 -4.10 -20.12
N GLY A 65 -13.66 -3.03 -19.32
CA GLY A 65 -14.64 -1.95 -19.29
C GLY A 65 -14.73 -1.20 -20.63
N HIS A 66 -13.59 -0.99 -21.30
CA HIS A 66 -13.57 -0.37 -22.63
C HIS A 66 -14.21 -1.28 -23.70
N ASN A 67 -13.85 -2.57 -23.73
CA ASN A 67 -14.40 -3.54 -24.69
C ASN A 67 -15.92 -3.73 -24.53
N LYS A 68 -16.44 -3.61 -23.30
CA LYS A 68 -17.89 -3.67 -23.01
C LYS A 68 -18.63 -2.34 -23.23
N GLY A 69 -17.92 -1.29 -23.68
CA GLY A 69 -18.52 0.04 -23.89
C GLY A 69 -18.80 0.84 -22.62
N ASN A 70 -18.44 0.33 -21.43
CA ASN A 70 -18.64 1.02 -20.15
C ASN A 70 -17.66 2.20 -19.94
N ILE A 71 -16.55 2.21 -20.67
CA ILE A 71 -15.53 3.25 -20.62
C ILE A 71 -15.36 3.83 -22.01
N SER A 72 -15.61 5.13 -22.16
CA SER A 72 -15.46 5.83 -23.43
C SER A 72 -13.99 5.82 -23.90
N LYS A 73 -13.77 5.89 -25.23
CA LYS A 73 -12.41 5.96 -25.81
C LYS A 73 -11.59 7.12 -25.23
N LYS A 74 -12.20 8.29 -25.00
CA LYS A 74 -11.55 9.45 -24.38
C LYS A 74 -11.07 9.11 -22.98
N LYS A 75 -11.93 8.55 -22.12
CA LYS A 75 -11.59 8.17 -20.74
C LYS A 75 -10.53 7.07 -20.71
N PHE A 76 -10.61 6.10 -21.61
CA PHE A 76 -9.61 5.03 -21.77
C PHE A 76 -8.21 5.61 -22.03
N LEU A 77 -8.09 6.52 -23.03
CA LEU A 77 -6.80 7.16 -23.36
C LEU A 77 -6.26 8.02 -22.22
N GLU A 78 -7.12 8.76 -21.52
CA GLU A 78 -6.72 9.52 -20.32
C GLU A 78 -6.12 8.62 -19.23
N LEU A 79 -6.69 7.44 -19.00
CA LEU A 79 -6.20 6.49 -17.99
C LEU A 79 -4.90 5.82 -18.43
N ILE A 80 -4.76 5.50 -19.73
CA ILE A 80 -3.49 5.00 -20.29
C ILE A 80 -2.37 6.03 -20.11
N THR A 81 -2.64 7.31 -20.39
CA THR A 81 -1.67 8.39 -20.17
C THR A 81 -1.25 8.48 -18.70
N GLU A 82 -2.19 8.32 -17.77
CA GLU A 82 -1.88 8.31 -16.34
C GLU A 82 -1.00 7.12 -15.95
N ILE A 83 -1.28 5.92 -16.48
CA ILE A 83 -0.43 4.72 -16.30
C ILE A 83 1.01 5.01 -16.74
N GLN A 84 1.19 5.59 -17.92
CA GLN A 84 2.51 5.93 -18.46
C GLN A 84 3.28 6.94 -17.59
N ASN A 85 2.57 7.77 -16.82
CA ASN A 85 3.16 8.75 -15.91
C ASN A 85 3.52 8.18 -14.52
N LEU A 86 2.97 7.02 -14.12
CA LEU A 86 3.25 6.43 -12.81
C LEU A 86 4.73 6.24 -12.50
N PRO A 87 5.58 5.72 -13.42
CA PRO A 87 6.99 5.54 -13.14
C PRO A 87 7.71 6.86 -12.81
N LYS A 88 7.33 7.97 -13.49
CA LYS A 88 7.89 9.29 -13.21
C LYS A 88 7.49 9.77 -11.81
N LYS A 89 6.23 9.58 -11.42
CA LYS A 89 5.71 9.92 -10.09
C LYS A 89 6.42 9.12 -8.99
N ILE A 90 6.59 7.82 -9.18
CA ILE A 90 7.35 6.96 -8.24
C ILE A 90 8.79 7.44 -8.13
N LYS A 91 9.47 7.73 -9.25
CA LYS A 91 10.83 8.28 -9.23
C LYS A 91 10.93 9.59 -8.44
N THR A 92 9.88 10.41 -8.42
CA THR A 92 9.85 11.64 -7.61
C THR A 92 9.86 11.32 -6.11
N ILE A 93 9.09 10.32 -5.65
CA ILE A 93 9.10 9.87 -4.25
C ILE A 93 10.48 9.34 -3.87
N LEU A 94 11.11 8.56 -4.74
CA LEU A 94 12.43 7.96 -4.51
C LEU A 94 13.59 8.97 -4.45
N LYS A 95 13.36 10.26 -4.75
CA LYS A 95 14.38 11.31 -4.63
C LYS A 95 14.50 11.88 -3.22
N ASP A 96 13.46 11.81 -2.40
CA ASP A 96 13.42 12.43 -1.06
C ASP A 96 13.52 11.39 0.08
N LEU A 97 14.46 10.46 -0.07
CA LEU A 97 14.66 9.37 0.90
C LEU A 97 15.09 9.87 2.28
N LYS A 98 15.90 10.92 2.36
CA LYS A 98 16.38 11.49 3.64
C LYS A 98 15.24 11.97 4.54
N LYS A 99 14.17 12.50 3.95
CA LYS A 99 12.99 12.92 4.72
C LYS A 99 12.26 11.73 5.33
N ILE A 100 12.12 10.65 4.57
CA ILE A 100 11.47 9.43 5.05
C ILE A 100 12.31 8.76 6.15
N GLU A 101 13.63 8.70 5.96
CA GLU A 101 14.57 8.19 6.96
C GLU A 101 14.50 9.00 8.27
N LYS A 102 14.43 10.34 8.18
CA LYS A 102 14.25 11.19 9.35
C LYS A 102 12.93 10.91 10.09
N ILE A 103 11.84 10.68 9.36
CA ILE A 103 10.55 10.31 9.98
C ILE A 103 10.66 8.95 10.66
N ALA A 104 11.30 7.96 10.00
CA ALA A 104 11.54 6.65 10.59
C ALA A 104 12.29 6.74 11.92
N TYR A 105 13.27 7.64 12.03
CA TYR A 105 14.02 7.85 13.27
C TYR A 105 13.17 8.30 14.46
N HIS A 106 12.03 8.97 14.24
CA HIS A 106 11.14 9.39 15.32
C HIS A 106 10.25 8.26 15.87
N ILE A 107 10.14 7.14 15.15
CA ILE A 107 9.19 6.08 15.50
C ILE A 107 9.79 4.67 15.56
N TYR A 108 11.07 4.47 15.20
CA TYR A 108 11.66 3.12 15.13
C TYR A 108 11.72 2.39 16.47
N GLU A 109 11.75 3.10 17.60
CA GLU A 109 11.75 2.50 18.95
C GLU A 109 10.35 2.15 19.46
N LYS A 110 9.29 2.58 18.77
CA LYS A 110 7.91 2.28 19.18
C LYS A 110 7.58 0.80 18.93
N ASN A 111 6.74 0.25 19.79
CA ASN A 111 6.34 -1.16 19.70
C ASN A 111 5.00 -1.36 18.97
N ASN A 112 4.21 -0.30 18.86
CA ASN A 112 2.91 -0.32 18.18
C ASN A 112 2.81 0.81 17.16
N CYS A 113 2.03 0.60 16.11
CA CYS A 113 1.73 1.62 15.11
C CYS A 113 0.37 1.34 14.46
N LEU A 114 -0.45 2.37 14.32
CA LEU A 114 -1.71 2.26 13.56
C LEU A 114 -1.56 2.89 12.17
N PHE A 115 -2.23 2.29 11.20
CA PHE A 115 -2.34 2.81 9.84
C PHE A 115 -3.80 3.09 9.53
N MET A 116 -4.11 4.25 8.98
CA MET A 116 -5.48 4.64 8.69
C MET A 116 -5.67 5.09 7.26
N GLY A 117 -6.74 4.61 6.65
CA GLY A 117 -7.17 5.02 5.31
C GLY A 117 -8.69 4.99 5.16
N ARG A 118 -9.19 5.65 4.13
CA ARG A 118 -10.60 5.60 3.71
C ARG A 118 -10.70 5.22 2.24
N GLY A 119 -11.83 4.58 1.84
CA GLY A 119 -12.03 4.14 0.46
C GLY A 119 -10.84 3.30 -0.03
N ASN A 120 -10.31 3.62 -1.21
CA ASN A 120 -9.17 2.91 -1.82
C ASN A 120 -7.87 3.01 -0.99
N ASN A 121 -7.77 3.93 -0.04
CA ASN A 121 -6.61 4.05 0.83
C ASN A 121 -6.67 3.14 2.06
N PHE A 122 -7.80 2.52 2.39
CA PHE A 122 -7.87 1.56 3.48
C PHE A 122 -7.08 0.26 3.17
N PRO A 123 -7.23 -0.40 2.01
CA PRO A 123 -6.36 -1.51 1.65
C PRO A 123 -4.86 -1.13 1.62
N VAL A 124 -4.53 0.10 1.27
CA VAL A 124 -3.13 0.60 1.32
C VAL A 124 -2.63 0.70 2.76
N ALA A 125 -3.50 1.12 3.70
CA ALA A 125 -3.17 1.14 5.12
C ALA A 125 -2.90 -0.28 5.66
N LEU A 126 -3.71 -1.28 5.25
CA LEU A 126 -3.49 -2.68 5.59
C LEU A 126 -2.13 -3.19 5.08
N GLU A 127 -1.81 -2.91 3.82
CA GLU A 127 -0.53 -3.29 3.21
C GLU A 127 0.66 -2.57 3.86
N GLY A 128 0.53 -1.28 4.18
CA GLY A 128 1.56 -0.54 4.92
C GLY A 128 1.83 -1.12 6.30
N ALA A 129 0.77 -1.46 7.06
CA ALA A 129 0.87 -2.11 8.35
C ALA A 129 1.51 -3.50 8.23
N LEU A 130 1.15 -4.27 7.17
CA LEU A 130 1.77 -5.57 6.89
C LEU A 130 3.27 -5.42 6.65
N LYS A 131 3.70 -4.48 5.80
CA LYS A 131 5.14 -4.24 5.54
C LYS A 131 5.88 -3.91 6.82
N LEU A 132 5.34 -3.02 7.64
CA LEU A 132 5.99 -2.63 8.89
C LEU A 132 6.16 -3.82 9.84
N LYS A 133 5.10 -4.62 10.06
CA LYS A 133 5.19 -5.78 10.97
C LYS A 133 6.11 -6.88 10.45
N GLU A 134 6.11 -7.14 9.13
CA GLU A 134 6.92 -8.21 8.53
C GLU A 134 8.41 -7.99 8.72
N ILE A 135 8.91 -6.76 8.51
CA ILE A 135 10.34 -6.51 8.44
C ILE A 135 10.92 -5.80 9.67
N SER A 136 10.09 -5.12 10.49
CA SER A 136 10.56 -4.39 11.68
C SER A 136 10.13 -5.01 13.00
N TYR A 137 9.18 -5.94 12.97
CA TYR A 137 8.57 -6.60 14.13
C TYR A 137 7.81 -5.65 15.08
N ILE A 138 7.48 -4.46 14.61
CA ILE A 138 6.54 -3.56 15.29
C ILE A 138 5.13 -4.11 15.10
N HIS A 139 4.35 -4.21 16.18
CA HIS A 139 2.93 -4.54 16.07
C HIS A 139 2.20 -3.41 15.32
N ALA A 140 1.81 -3.66 14.09
CA ALA A 140 1.19 -2.67 13.21
C ALA A 140 -0.14 -3.17 12.70
N GLU A 141 -1.18 -2.33 12.77
CA GLU A 141 -2.52 -2.65 12.30
C GLU A 141 -3.08 -1.57 11.39
N GLY A 142 -3.79 -2.02 10.34
CA GLY A 142 -4.51 -1.13 9.43
C GLY A 142 -5.99 -1.07 9.78
N TYR A 143 -6.55 0.15 9.90
CA TYR A 143 -7.96 0.36 10.20
C TYR A 143 -8.63 1.25 9.16
N PRO A 144 -9.91 0.98 8.81
CA PRO A 144 -10.72 1.98 8.14
C PRO A 144 -10.92 3.15 9.10
N ALA A 145 -10.51 4.35 8.70
CA ALA A 145 -10.54 5.51 9.59
C ALA A 145 -11.95 5.83 10.13
N ALA A 146 -13.00 5.40 9.43
CA ALA A 146 -14.39 5.52 9.91
C ALA A 146 -14.65 4.71 11.18
N GLU A 147 -13.99 3.54 11.32
CA GLU A 147 -14.20 2.58 12.40
C GLU A 147 -13.32 2.86 13.63
N LEU A 148 -12.48 3.89 13.57
CA LEU A 148 -11.56 4.23 14.67
C LEU A 148 -12.29 4.38 16.02
N LYS A 149 -13.49 4.99 15.99
CA LYS A 149 -14.29 5.27 17.21
C LYS A 149 -14.90 4.01 17.84
N HIS A 150 -14.93 2.90 17.14
CA HIS A 150 -15.57 1.65 17.58
C HIS A 150 -14.59 0.71 18.30
N GLY A 151 -13.56 1.26 18.93
CA GLY A 151 -12.60 0.50 19.75
C GLY A 151 -11.16 0.99 19.61
N PRO A 152 -10.56 1.00 18.40
CA PRO A 152 -9.12 1.29 18.23
C PRO A 152 -8.67 2.64 18.78
N ILE A 153 -9.56 3.62 18.88
CA ILE A 153 -9.29 4.95 19.45
C ILE A 153 -8.85 4.88 20.92
N ALA A 154 -9.21 3.81 21.63
CA ALA A 154 -8.80 3.59 23.02
C ALA A 154 -7.28 3.31 23.17
N LEU A 155 -6.63 2.88 22.09
CA LEU A 155 -5.18 2.60 22.05
C LEU A 155 -4.34 3.84 21.82
N ILE A 156 -4.98 4.99 21.51
CA ILE A 156 -4.27 6.20 21.08
C ILE A 156 -3.86 7.03 22.29
N ASP A 157 -2.56 7.23 22.41
CA ASP A 157 -1.90 8.10 23.35
C ASP A 157 -0.71 8.85 22.70
N LYS A 158 0.09 9.53 23.51
CA LYS A 158 1.28 10.28 23.07
C LYS A 158 2.42 9.41 22.53
N GLU A 159 2.40 8.11 22.81
CA GLU A 159 3.41 7.15 22.37
C GLU A 159 3.01 6.40 21.09
N MET A 160 1.73 6.54 20.67
CA MET A 160 1.18 5.83 19.52
C MET A 160 1.42 6.59 18.20
N PRO A 161 2.29 6.10 17.30
CA PRO A 161 2.37 6.57 15.93
C PRO A 161 1.11 6.13 15.16
N VAL A 162 0.51 7.09 14.46
CA VAL A 162 -0.62 6.82 13.55
C VAL A 162 -0.27 7.33 12.16
N ILE A 163 -0.11 6.43 11.22
CA ILE A 163 0.16 6.75 9.84
C ILE A 163 -1.17 6.91 9.12
N VAL A 164 -1.41 8.09 8.54
CA VAL A 164 -2.67 8.44 7.89
C VAL A 164 -2.47 8.69 6.41
N ILE A 165 -3.24 8.01 5.56
CA ILE A 165 -3.20 8.20 4.12
C ILE A 165 -4.29 9.20 3.76
N CYS A 166 -3.89 10.47 3.55
CA CYS A 166 -4.78 11.59 3.33
C CYS A 166 -4.45 12.32 2.02
N THR A 167 -4.49 11.59 0.92
CA THR A 167 -4.39 12.15 -0.43
C THR A 167 -5.77 12.53 -0.97
N LYS A 168 -5.83 13.39 -1.98
CA LYS A 168 -7.07 13.91 -2.54
C LYS A 168 -8.00 12.79 -2.99
N SER A 169 -9.19 12.75 -2.39
CA SER A 169 -10.25 11.77 -2.67
C SER A 169 -11.60 12.36 -2.28
N THR A 170 -12.68 11.67 -2.57
CA THR A 170 -14.04 12.00 -2.08
C THR A 170 -14.12 12.01 -0.55
N GLU A 171 -13.26 11.24 0.11
CA GLU A 171 -13.22 11.06 1.57
C GLU A 171 -12.24 12.03 2.29
N TYR A 172 -11.59 12.93 1.55
CA TYR A 172 -10.54 13.81 2.08
C TYR A 172 -10.97 14.61 3.33
N LYS A 173 -12.13 15.29 3.26
CA LYS A 173 -12.64 16.08 4.39
C LYS A 173 -12.93 15.23 5.65
N LYS A 174 -13.46 14.02 5.45
CA LYS A 174 -13.71 13.08 6.55
C LYS A 174 -12.41 12.58 7.16
N MET A 175 -11.36 12.44 6.35
CA MET A 175 -10.04 12.05 6.83
C MET A 175 -9.41 13.13 7.70
N ILE A 176 -9.58 14.41 7.37
CA ILE A 176 -9.14 15.54 8.22
C ILE A 176 -9.78 15.44 9.61
N ASN A 177 -11.08 15.19 9.69
CA ASN A 177 -11.77 15.03 10.98
C ASN A 177 -11.17 13.87 11.79
N ASN A 178 -10.89 12.73 11.16
CA ASN A 178 -10.24 11.61 11.84
C ASN A 178 -8.82 11.96 12.34
N ILE A 179 -8.07 12.77 11.59
CA ILE A 179 -6.76 13.25 12.04
C ILE A 179 -6.92 14.14 13.29
N GLN A 180 -7.88 15.04 13.30
CA GLN A 180 -8.17 15.87 14.48
C GLN A 180 -8.57 15.02 15.71
N GLU A 181 -9.31 13.94 15.51
CA GLU A 181 -9.70 12.99 16.58
C GLU A 181 -8.49 12.29 17.20
N ILE A 182 -7.53 11.84 16.42
CA ILE A 182 -6.30 11.23 16.95
C ILE A 182 -5.39 12.28 17.58
N LYS A 183 -5.31 13.47 17.00
CA LYS A 183 -4.51 14.58 17.54
C LYS A 183 -5.05 15.08 18.89
N SER A 184 -6.36 15.10 19.12
CA SER A 184 -6.96 15.45 20.42
C SER A 184 -6.54 14.47 21.54
N ARG A 185 -6.07 13.27 21.17
CA ARG A 185 -5.53 12.23 22.07
C ARG A 185 -4.00 12.18 22.07
N LYS A 186 -3.37 13.20 21.47
CA LYS A 186 -1.90 13.39 21.44
C LYS A 186 -1.14 12.35 20.60
N ALA A 187 -1.79 11.61 19.69
CA ALA A 187 -1.11 10.70 18.78
C ALA A 187 0.03 11.39 18.00
N ILE A 188 1.06 10.64 17.68
CA ILE A 188 2.09 11.06 16.72
C ILE A 188 1.52 10.82 15.30
N ALA A 189 0.96 11.86 14.70
CA ALA A 189 0.29 11.78 13.40
C ALA A 189 1.28 11.97 12.25
N ILE A 190 1.42 10.95 11.38
CA ILE A 190 2.30 10.94 10.21
C ILE A 190 1.45 10.84 8.95
N GLY A 191 1.39 11.91 8.14
CA GLY A 191 0.55 11.97 6.96
C GLY A 191 1.25 11.58 5.67
N ILE A 192 0.62 10.72 4.85
CA ILE A 192 0.91 10.62 3.42
C ILE A 192 -0.05 11.56 2.73
N ILE A 193 0.45 12.64 2.17
CA ILE A 193 -0.34 13.73 1.60
C ILE A 193 0.10 14.04 0.18
N ASP A 194 -0.81 14.49 -0.67
CA ASP A 194 -0.40 14.94 -2.00
C ASP A 194 0.01 16.43 -2.02
N GLU A 195 0.76 16.81 -3.03
CA GLU A 195 1.33 18.16 -3.18
C GLU A 195 0.29 19.29 -3.26
N LYS A 196 -0.99 18.97 -3.54
CA LYS A 196 -2.08 19.96 -3.63
C LYS A 196 -2.81 20.17 -2.30
N ASN A 197 -2.56 19.34 -1.29
CA ASN A 197 -3.24 19.38 0.01
C ASN A 197 -2.28 19.77 1.14
N ILE A 198 -1.51 20.84 0.91
CA ILE A 198 -0.44 21.29 1.82
C ILE A 198 -0.99 21.84 3.14
N GLU A 199 -2.20 22.36 3.16
CA GLU A 199 -2.87 22.92 4.35
C GLU A 199 -2.96 21.95 5.53
N ILE A 200 -3.10 20.65 5.24
CA ILE A 200 -3.18 19.60 6.27
C ILE A 200 -1.87 19.42 7.05
N LYS A 201 -0.75 19.94 6.55
CA LYS A 201 0.55 19.84 7.23
C LYS A 201 0.52 20.39 8.65
N ASN A 202 -0.28 21.42 8.88
CA ASN A 202 -0.34 22.11 10.17
C ASN A 202 -0.98 21.28 11.30
N ILE A 203 -1.70 20.20 10.96
CA ILE A 203 -2.32 19.30 11.95
C ILE A 203 -1.58 17.97 12.11
N LEU A 204 -0.49 17.77 11.34
CA LEU A 204 0.35 16.58 11.37
C LEU A 204 1.67 16.87 12.07
N ASP A 205 2.21 15.91 12.82
CA ASP A 205 3.57 16.01 13.37
C ASP A 205 4.64 15.82 12.30
N HIS A 206 4.38 14.85 11.40
CA HIS A 206 5.25 14.59 10.24
C HIS A 206 4.41 14.31 8.99
N HIS A 207 5.00 14.52 7.83
CA HIS A 207 4.33 14.21 6.56
C HIS A 207 5.30 13.84 5.47
N ILE A 208 4.84 12.95 4.56
CA ILE A 208 5.50 12.61 3.32
C ILE A 208 4.60 13.10 2.19
N VAL A 209 5.16 13.93 1.29
CA VAL A 209 4.43 14.46 0.14
C VAL A 209 4.60 13.52 -1.04
N VAL A 210 3.50 13.16 -1.66
CA VAL A 210 3.48 12.36 -2.89
C VAL A 210 2.93 13.16 -4.06
N PRO A 211 3.35 12.87 -5.30
CA PRO A 211 2.78 13.51 -6.49
C PRO A 211 1.27 13.27 -6.61
N THR A 212 0.53 14.30 -6.97
CA THR A 212 -0.91 14.17 -7.24
C THR A 212 -1.17 13.20 -8.37
N THR A 213 -2.14 12.30 -8.19
CA THR A 213 -2.58 11.34 -9.21
C THR A 213 -4.11 11.24 -9.23
N LYS A 214 -4.67 10.55 -10.23
CA LYS A 214 -6.10 10.22 -10.22
C LYS A 214 -6.39 9.24 -9.07
N ALA A 215 -7.57 9.36 -8.46
CA ALA A 215 -7.94 8.55 -7.27
C ALA A 215 -7.77 7.05 -7.48
N ASP A 216 -8.06 6.56 -8.69
CA ASP A 216 -7.92 5.14 -9.05
C ASP A 216 -6.47 4.62 -8.94
N PHE A 217 -5.48 5.49 -9.13
CA PHE A 217 -4.04 5.14 -9.07
C PHE A 217 -3.40 5.53 -7.75
N SER A 218 -4.13 6.19 -6.85
CA SER A 218 -3.58 6.61 -5.56
C SER A 218 -3.01 5.44 -4.73
N PRO A 219 -3.59 4.22 -4.74
CA PRO A 219 -2.99 3.08 -4.04
C PRO A 219 -1.55 2.77 -4.46
N ILE A 220 -1.26 2.85 -5.78
CA ILE A 220 0.09 2.55 -6.32
C ILE A 220 1.10 3.62 -5.88
N ILE A 221 0.69 4.88 -5.79
CA ILE A 221 1.57 5.98 -5.38
C ILE A 221 1.72 6.01 -3.86
N ASN A 222 0.64 5.81 -3.10
CA ASN A 222 0.62 5.94 -1.66
C ASN A 222 1.33 4.80 -0.93
N ILE A 223 1.41 3.59 -1.52
CA ILE A 223 2.12 2.47 -0.90
C ILE A 223 3.64 2.66 -0.89
N VAL A 224 4.21 3.34 -1.87
CA VAL A 224 5.66 3.50 -2.02
C VAL A 224 6.30 4.15 -0.78
N PRO A 225 5.83 5.30 -0.27
CA PRO A 225 6.40 5.88 0.94
C PRO A 225 6.21 5.01 2.19
N LEU A 226 5.16 4.18 2.25
CA LEU A 226 4.95 3.24 3.36
C LEU A 226 5.96 2.09 3.33
N GLN A 227 6.25 1.56 2.15
CA GLN A 227 7.30 0.55 1.95
C GLN A 227 8.67 1.11 2.35
N LEU A 228 8.99 2.34 1.94
CA LEU A 228 10.24 3.01 2.30
C LEU A 228 10.33 3.30 3.80
N LEU A 229 9.25 3.76 4.42
CA LEU A 229 9.20 4.03 5.86
C LEU A 229 9.44 2.73 6.65
N SER A 230 8.78 1.65 6.26
CA SER A 230 8.97 0.32 6.88
C SER A 230 10.42 -0.16 6.72
N TYR A 231 11.02 0.02 5.54
CA TYR A 231 12.42 -0.32 5.28
C TYR A 231 13.38 0.45 6.21
N TYR A 232 13.24 1.78 6.31
CA TYR A 232 14.13 2.57 7.16
C TYR A 232 13.94 2.25 8.66
N ILE A 233 12.71 2.03 9.10
CA ILE A 233 12.44 1.60 10.48
C ILE A 233 13.13 0.25 10.76
N ALA A 234 12.99 -0.73 9.88
CA ALA A 234 13.62 -2.04 10.03
C ALA A 234 15.16 -1.93 10.07
N LYS A 235 15.74 -1.12 9.18
CA LYS A 235 17.17 -0.83 9.15
C LYS A 235 17.66 -0.20 10.46
N LEU A 236 16.95 0.79 11.00
CA LEU A 236 17.29 1.44 12.28
C LEU A 236 17.19 0.48 13.46
N ARG A 237 16.29 -0.51 13.39
CA ARG A 237 16.15 -1.58 14.38
C ARG A 237 17.18 -2.71 14.23
N GLY A 238 18.05 -2.65 13.21
CA GLY A 238 19.02 -3.72 12.93
C GLY A 238 18.40 -5.01 12.39
N CYS A 239 17.18 -4.94 11.82
CA CYS A 239 16.49 -6.12 11.28
C CYS A 239 16.99 -6.44 9.86
N ASP A 240 17.04 -7.73 9.52
CA ASP A 240 17.27 -8.17 8.13
C ASP A 240 15.99 -7.92 7.32
N VAL A 241 16.03 -6.97 6.40
CA VAL A 241 14.88 -6.57 5.60
C VAL A 241 14.53 -7.56 4.48
N ASP A 242 15.50 -8.37 4.06
CA ASP A 242 15.32 -9.36 2.99
C ASP A 242 14.90 -10.72 3.55
N LYS A 243 15.39 -11.08 4.74
CA LYS A 243 15.13 -12.38 5.39
C LYS A 243 14.61 -12.19 6.82
N PRO A 244 13.38 -11.63 6.98
CA PRO A 244 12.80 -11.45 8.30
C PRO A 244 12.59 -12.81 8.99
N ARG A 245 12.74 -12.82 10.32
CA ARG A 245 12.54 -14.04 11.11
C ARG A 245 11.13 -14.60 10.93
N ASN A 246 11.01 -15.93 11.01
CA ASN A 246 9.73 -16.66 10.98
C ASN A 246 8.93 -16.53 9.66
N LEU A 247 9.49 -15.92 8.62
CA LEU A 247 8.86 -15.79 7.33
C LEU A 247 9.68 -16.44 6.22
N ALA A 248 9.01 -16.95 5.22
CA ALA A 248 9.60 -17.46 4.00
C ALA A 248 8.92 -16.86 2.77
N LYS A 249 9.67 -16.72 1.67
CA LYS A 249 9.15 -16.18 0.40
C LYS A 249 8.01 -17.03 -0.19
N ALA A 250 8.08 -18.33 0.04
CA ALA A 250 7.03 -19.28 -0.29
C ALA A 250 6.93 -20.33 0.81
N VAL A 251 5.73 -20.63 1.27
CA VAL A 251 5.44 -21.73 2.17
C VAL A 251 4.93 -22.89 1.33
N THR A 252 5.69 -23.99 1.31
CA THR A 252 5.41 -25.18 0.49
C THR A 252 5.09 -26.43 1.32
N VAL A 253 5.05 -26.29 2.63
CA VAL A 253 4.68 -27.33 3.60
C VAL A 253 3.42 -26.90 4.34
N GLU A 254 2.53 -27.87 4.61
CA GLU A 254 1.35 -27.71 5.46
C GLU A 254 1.67 -28.08 6.91
#